data_16f08e18967189db7ecb3e94ab077408
#
_entry.id   16f08e18967189db7ecb3e94ab077408
#
_cell.length_a   1.000
_cell.length_b   1.000
_cell.length_c   1.000
_cell.angle_alpha   90.00
_cell.angle_beta   90.00
_cell.angle_gamma   90.00
#
_symmetry.space_group_name_H-M   'P 1'
#
loop_
_entity.id
_entity.type
_entity.pdbx_description
1 polymer ?
#
loop_
_entity_poly.entity_id
_entity_poly.type
_entity_poly.pdbx_seq_one_letter_code
_entity_poly.pdbx_strand_id
1 'polypeptide(L)'
;MSLQAEARSTAESASAAIALHIDAAFDAVFSPSAPSVRLGESVLRLRPKHANGVREVRVRWSLHGAADAPLVIVQGGISADRRVAASGGEAGWWDDIVGEGRAIDLRCRRVLSIDWLAQADLGDALAVDSDDQADAIAGVLDVLGVRRAHAYVGASYGAMVGLAFAARHAHRLDRLVAIAGAHRAHPLSIAVRNIQREVVRLAARHGDVAAGLDLARRLAMTTYRGEREFAERCADVPRHVDGRFRFAEEGWLGAAGARFAQRFDADRFLSLSESIDLHAVAPEAVRASTTLVGIASDRVVPLADLCELQRRCGSAAALHVIDSRYGHDAFLKEPAQIGALLHEALEP
;
A
#
# COMPACT_ATOMS: atom_id res chain seq x y z
N MET A 1 41.45 12.40 -33.18
CA MET A 1 40.03 12.63 -33.54
C MET A 1 39.34 11.28 -33.51
N SER A 2 38.20 11.19 -32.92
CA SER A 2 37.32 10.02 -32.78
C SER A 2 37.51 9.17 -31.51
N LEU A 3 36.96 9.63 -30.40
CA LEU A 3 36.58 8.84 -29.22
C LEU A 3 35.57 9.62 -28.30
N GLN A 4 34.79 10.54 -28.88
CA GLN A 4 33.80 11.34 -28.16
C GLN A 4 32.37 11.26 -28.72
N ALA A 5 32.08 10.29 -29.61
CA ALA A 5 30.76 10.18 -30.26
C ALA A 5 29.89 9.03 -29.77
N GLU A 6 30.35 8.13 -28.86
CA GLU A 6 29.60 6.98 -28.41
C GLU A 6 28.96 7.11 -27.01
N ALA A 7 29.16 8.22 -26.30
CA ALA A 7 28.66 8.40 -24.94
C ALA A 7 27.32 9.18 -24.85
N ARG A 8 26.64 9.47 -25.96
CA ARG A 8 25.35 10.21 -25.97
C ARG A 8 24.14 9.40 -26.39
N SER A 9 24.29 8.11 -26.65
CA SER A 9 23.17 7.27 -27.13
C SER A 9 22.52 6.38 -26.08
N THR A 10 22.92 6.43 -24.80
CA THR A 10 22.40 5.54 -23.76
C THR A 10 21.49 6.22 -22.73
N ALA A 11 21.16 7.50 -22.90
CA ALA A 11 20.34 8.26 -21.96
C ALA A 11 18.88 8.50 -22.41
N GLU A 12 18.48 8.09 -23.61
CA GLU A 12 17.14 8.36 -24.15
C GLU A 12 16.22 7.14 -24.33
N SER A 13 16.56 5.97 -23.81
CA SER A 13 15.67 4.79 -23.89
C SER A 13 14.92 4.46 -22.59
N ALA A 14 14.67 5.45 -21.74
CA ALA A 14 13.82 5.27 -20.59
C ALA A 14 12.37 5.68 -20.92
N SER A 15 11.51 4.67 -21.01
CA SER A 15 10.05 4.76 -20.86
C SER A 15 9.25 5.49 -21.94
N ALA A 16 9.05 4.83 -23.08
CA ALA A 16 7.84 5.07 -23.87
C ALA A 16 6.81 3.99 -23.53
N ALA A 17 6.02 4.18 -22.49
CA ALA A 17 4.80 3.44 -22.29
C ALA A 17 3.77 3.94 -23.31
N ILE A 18 3.54 3.19 -24.40
CA ILE A 18 2.46 3.49 -25.34
C ILE A 18 1.19 2.91 -24.72
N ALA A 19 0.32 3.79 -24.20
CA ALA A 19 -1.00 3.42 -23.70
C ALA A 19 -1.94 3.20 -24.89
N LEU A 20 -2.51 1.99 -25.00
CA LEU A 20 -3.67 1.71 -25.86
C LEU A 20 -4.93 2.09 -25.07
N HIS A 21 -5.64 3.11 -25.55
CA HIS A 21 -6.93 3.51 -24.97
C HIS A 21 -7.99 2.49 -25.35
N ILE A 22 -8.61 1.86 -24.36
CA ILE A 22 -9.93 1.28 -24.48
C ILE A 22 -10.82 2.08 -23.54
N ASP A 23 -11.50 3.08 -24.07
CA ASP A 23 -12.53 3.83 -23.35
C ASP A 23 -13.78 2.96 -23.21
N ALA A 24 -13.99 2.41 -22.01
CA ALA A 24 -15.33 2.04 -21.57
C ALA A 24 -15.88 3.24 -20.80
N ALA A 25 -16.56 4.14 -21.49
CA ALA A 25 -17.28 5.24 -20.90
C ALA A 25 -18.43 4.68 -20.06
N PHE A 26 -18.32 4.79 -18.74
CA PHE A 26 -19.46 4.70 -17.84
C PHE A 26 -19.95 6.10 -17.51
N ASP A 27 -21.25 6.33 -17.71
CA ASP A 27 -21.94 7.60 -17.52
C ASP A 27 -21.63 8.23 -16.14
N ALA A 28 -21.03 9.40 -16.19
CA ALA A 28 -20.86 10.25 -15.02
C ALA A 28 -22.19 10.88 -14.65
N VAL A 29 -22.78 10.46 -13.55
CA VAL A 29 -23.91 11.17 -12.95
C VAL A 29 -23.38 12.46 -12.31
N PHE A 30 -23.53 13.57 -13.00
CA PHE A 30 -23.22 14.89 -12.50
C PHE A 30 -24.26 15.32 -11.45
N SER A 31 -23.88 15.33 -10.17
CA SER A 31 -24.58 16.09 -9.13
C SER A 31 -23.66 17.25 -8.73
N PRO A 32 -24.11 18.51 -8.77
CA PRO A 32 -23.24 19.68 -8.61
C PRO A 32 -22.66 19.89 -7.20
N SER A 33 -22.82 18.95 -6.29
CA SER A 33 -22.33 19.03 -4.90
C SER A 33 -21.64 17.77 -4.37
N ALA A 34 -21.52 16.69 -5.16
CA ALA A 34 -20.81 15.48 -4.74
C ALA A 34 -19.43 15.41 -5.39
N PRO A 35 -18.37 15.00 -4.64
CA PRO A 35 -17.06 14.78 -5.25
C PRO A 35 -17.21 13.76 -6.37
N SER A 36 -16.72 14.11 -7.56
CA SER A 36 -16.79 13.20 -8.70
C SER A 36 -15.94 11.97 -8.43
N VAL A 37 -16.53 10.78 -8.64
CA VAL A 37 -15.81 9.50 -8.56
C VAL A 37 -15.73 8.92 -9.95
N ARG A 38 -14.53 8.67 -10.42
CA ARG A 38 -14.26 7.98 -11.66
C ARG A 38 -13.55 6.66 -11.36
N LEU A 39 -14.20 5.55 -11.70
CA LEU A 39 -13.57 4.24 -11.72
C LEU A 39 -13.07 3.97 -13.13
N GLY A 40 -11.85 3.44 -13.24
CA GLY A 40 -11.26 3.17 -14.54
C GLY A 40 -10.37 1.94 -14.52
N GLU A 41 -10.03 1.54 -15.74
CA GLU A 41 -9.09 0.46 -16.02
C GLU A 41 -8.19 0.89 -17.18
N SER A 42 -6.91 0.58 -17.07
CA SER A 42 -5.93 0.90 -18.11
C SER A 42 -5.10 -0.33 -18.42
N VAL A 43 -4.84 -0.56 -19.70
CA VAL A 43 -3.87 -1.57 -20.14
C VAL A 43 -2.54 -0.86 -20.33
N LEU A 44 -1.56 -1.26 -19.54
CA LEU A 44 -0.22 -0.68 -19.52
C LEU A 44 0.79 -1.69 -20.07
N ARG A 45 1.84 -1.18 -20.72
CA ARG A 45 3.00 -1.97 -21.10
C ARG A 45 4.09 -1.80 -20.06
N LEU A 46 4.21 -2.75 -19.15
CA LEU A 46 5.21 -2.75 -18.08
C LEU A 46 6.35 -3.72 -18.40
N ARG A 47 7.50 -3.45 -17.84
CA ARG A 47 8.65 -4.38 -17.82
C ARG A 47 8.86 -4.86 -16.39
N PRO A 48 8.19 -5.94 -15.95
CA PRO A 48 8.31 -6.40 -14.57
C PRO A 48 9.74 -6.79 -14.23
N LYS A 49 10.14 -6.48 -13.02
CA LYS A 49 11.53 -6.68 -12.55
C LYS A 49 11.94 -8.15 -12.54
N HIS A 50 10.99 -9.04 -12.27
CA HIS A 50 11.23 -10.48 -12.19
C HIS A 50 10.68 -11.26 -13.40
N ALA A 51 10.61 -10.60 -14.58
CA ALA A 51 10.22 -11.20 -15.85
C ALA A 51 11.14 -10.77 -16.98
N ASN A 52 11.15 -11.55 -18.06
CA ASN A 52 11.84 -11.18 -19.28
C ASN A 52 10.89 -10.41 -20.22
N GLY A 53 11.31 -9.20 -20.64
CA GLY A 53 10.60 -8.40 -21.64
C GLY A 53 9.41 -7.62 -21.09
N VAL A 54 8.58 -7.11 -21.99
CA VAL A 54 7.41 -6.27 -21.69
C VAL A 54 6.16 -7.13 -21.56
N ARG A 55 5.27 -6.76 -20.64
CA ARG A 55 3.95 -7.38 -20.45
C ARG A 55 2.87 -6.33 -20.61
N GLU A 56 1.73 -6.72 -21.17
CA GLU A 56 0.50 -5.95 -21.11
C GLU A 56 -0.19 -6.28 -19.78
N VAL A 57 -0.37 -5.27 -18.96
CA VAL A 57 -0.88 -5.40 -17.59
C VAL A 57 -2.10 -4.53 -17.42
N ARG A 58 -3.17 -5.11 -16.92
CA ARG A 58 -4.43 -4.43 -16.65
C ARG A 58 -4.43 -3.86 -15.24
N VAL A 59 -4.52 -2.54 -15.11
CA VAL A 59 -4.52 -1.82 -13.85
C VAL A 59 -5.86 -1.15 -13.63
N ARG A 60 -6.56 -1.52 -12.57
CA ARG A 60 -7.81 -0.87 -12.14
C ARG A 60 -7.49 0.24 -11.15
N TRP A 61 -8.17 1.36 -11.31
CA TRP A 61 -7.94 2.54 -10.49
C TRP A 61 -9.25 3.27 -10.16
N SER A 62 -9.19 4.12 -9.14
CA SER A 62 -10.21 5.11 -8.84
C SER A 62 -9.60 6.50 -8.77
N LEU A 63 -10.37 7.49 -9.20
CA LEU A 63 -10.04 8.89 -9.09
C LEU A 63 -11.21 9.62 -8.43
N HIS A 64 -10.97 10.21 -7.28
CA HIS A 64 -11.96 10.92 -6.48
C HIS A 64 -11.64 12.41 -6.43
N GLY A 65 -12.65 13.26 -6.20
CA GLY A 65 -12.49 14.68 -5.89
C GLY A 65 -12.58 15.61 -7.10
N ALA A 66 -12.21 16.88 -6.89
CA ALA A 66 -12.35 17.94 -7.87
C ALA A 66 -11.35 17.77 -9.04
N ALA A 67 -11.84 17.91 -10.29
CA ALA A 67 -11.07 17.59 -11.50
C ALA A 67 -9.75 18.36 -11.65
N ASP A 68 -9.73 19.63 -11.24
CA ASP A 68 -8.58 20.54 -11.40
C ASP A 68 -7.74 20.69 -10.11
N ALA A 69 -8.09 19.93 -9.05
CA ALA A 69 -7.37 20.00 -7.79
C ALA A 69 -6.01 19.26 -7.86
N PRO A 70 -5.04 19.62 -7.00
CA PRO A 70 -3.78 18.92 -6.88
C PRO A 70 -4.00 17.41 -6.61
N LEU A 71 -3.30 16.57 -7.38
CA LEU A 71 -3.46 15.11 -7.26
C LEU A 71 -2.61 14.57 -6.12
N VAL A 72 -3.25 13.77 -5.27
CA VAL A 72 -2.62 12.97 -4.21
C VAL A 72 -2.82 11.49 -4.55
N ILE A 73 -1.75 10.72 -4.60
CA ILE A 73 -1.81 9.25 -4.70
C ILE A 73 -1.99 8.72 -3.29
N VAL A 74 -2.99 7.85 -3.06
CA VAL A 74 -3.24 7.25 -1.74
C VAL A 74 -3.29 5.75 -1.85
N GLN A 75 -2.41 5.06 -1.09
CA GLN A 75 -2.27 3.60 -1.14
C GLN A 75 -2.14 3.00 0.26
N GLY A 76 -2.86 1.93 0.52
CA GLY A 76 -2.88 1.24 1.81
C GLY A 76 -2.02 -0.01 1.88
N GLY A 77 -2.28 -0.88 2.88
CA GLY A 77 -1.66 -2.19 2.99
C GLY A 77 -2.11 -3.15 1.89
N ILE A 78 -1.59 -4.38 1.87
CA ILE A 78 -1.90 -5.38 0.82
C ILE A 78 -3.38 -5.75 0.71
N SER A 79 -4.17 -5.51 1.74
CA SER A 79 -5.62 -5.77 1.74
C SER A 79 -6.47 -4.55 1.34
N ALA A 80 -5.84 -3.40 1.10
CA ALA A 80 -6.51 -2.23 0.53
C ALA A 80 -6.67 -2.40 -0.98
N ASP A 81 -7.78 -1.92 -1.49
CA ASP A 81 -8.04 -1.82 -2.92
C ASP A 81 -8.11 -0.35 -3.37
N ARG A 82 -8.50 -0.11 -4.60
CA ARG A 82 -8.66 1.26 -5.15
C ARG A 82 -9.75 2.09 -4.47
N ARG A 83 -10.67 1.48 -3.69
CA ARG A 83 -11.76 2.19 -3.00
C ARG A 83 -11.28 2.83 -1.72
N VAL A 84 -10.54 3.90 -1.83
CA VAL A 84 -9.95 4.61 -0.67
C VAL A 84 -10.99 5.41 0.11
N ALA A 85 -12.01 5.95 -0.56
CA ALA A 85 -13.10 6.71 0.02
C ALA A 85 -14.45 6.13 -0.39
N ALA A 86 -15.48 6.38 0.42
CA ALA A 86 -16.84 5.95 0.17
C ALA A 86 -17.37 6.48 -1.15
N SER A 87 -18.00 5.61 -1.93
CA SER A 87 -18.62 5.95 -3.21
C SER A 87 -19.69 4.94 -3.61
N GLY A 88 -20.77 5.39 -4.27
CA GLY A 88 -21.82 4.50 -4.75
C GLY A 88 -22.49 3.64 -3.68
N GLY A 89 -22.50 4.07 -2.42
CA GLY A 89 -23.06 3.31 -1.29
C GLY A 89 -22.11 2.27 -0.69
N GLU A 90 -20.89 2.13 -1.21
CA GLU A 90 -19.84 1.26 -0.66
C GLU A 90 -18.84 2.09 0.16
N ALA A 91 -18.40 1.56 1.31
CA ALA A 91 -17.38 2.20 2.14
C ALA A 91 -16.00 2.11 1.51
N GLY A 92 -15.19 3.14 1.69
CA GLY A 92 -13.76 3.11 1.42
C GLY A 92 -12.97 2.49 2.58
N TRP A 93 -11.76 2.06 2.30
CA TRP A 93 -10.91 1.50 3.37
C TRP A 93 -10.34 2.58 4.30
N TRP A 94 -10.41 3.87 3.90
CA TRP A 94 -9.85 4.99 4.67
C TRP A 94 -10.77 6.21 4.78
N ASP A 95 -12.08 5.99 4.90
CA ASP A 95 -13.12 7.04 4.98
C ASP A 95 -12.91 8.04 6.12
N ASP A 96 -12.22 7.65 7.18
CA ASP A 96 -11.90 8.54 8.29
C ASP A 96 -10.82 9.58 7.93
N ILE A 97 -10.07 9.37 6.84
CA ILE A 97 -8.96 10.23 6.41
C ILE A 97 -9.23 10.89 5.06
N VAL A 98 -9.87 10.18 4.13
CA VAL A 98 -10.15 10.65 2.77
C VAL A 98 -11.64 10.88 2.58
N GLY A 99 -12.03 12.09 2.30
CA GLY A 99 -13.45 12.46 2.15
C GLY A 99 -13.65 13.96 2.21
N GLU A 100 -14.89 14.44 2.05
CA GLU A 100 -15.21 15.84 2.24
C GLU A 100 -15.00 16.25 3.70
N GLY A 101 -14.21 17.31 3.93
CA GLY A 101 -13.88 17.81 5.26
C GLY A 101 -12.97 16.88 6.07
N ARG A 102 -12.37 15.85 5.45
CA ARG A 102 -11.37 14.98 6.06
C ARG A 102 -9.95 15.56 5.89
N ALA A 103 -8.96 14.90 6.46
CA ALA A 103 -7.56 15.33 6.37
C ALA A 103 -7.08 15.41 4.91
N ILE A 104 -7.55 14.49 4.05
CA ILE A 104 -7.43 14.61 2.59
C ILE A 104 -8.80 14.97 2.04
N ASP A 105 -9.04 16.27 1.93
CA ASP A 105 -10.35 16.83 1.58
C ASP A 105 -10.59 16.79 0.07
N LEU A 106 -11.56 15.99 -0.35
CA LEU A 106 -11.93 15.80 -1.75
C LEU A 106 -12.53 17.03 -2.43
N ARG A 107 -12.89 18.08 -1.67
CA ARG A 107 -13.32 19.37 -2.22
C ARG A 107 -12.14 20.15 -2.80
N CYS A 108 -10.92 19.96 -2.29
CA CYS A 108 -9.72 20.68 -2.69
C CYS A 108 -8.54 19.78 -3.08
N ARG A 109 -8.72 18.47 -3.10
CA ARG A 109 -7.74 17.48 -3.53
C ARG A 109 -8.38 16.48 -4.49
N ARG A 110 -7.59 15.97 -5.43
CA ARG A 110 -7.93 14.84 -6.29
C ARG A 110 -7.14 13.62 -5.82
N VAL A 111 -7.80 12.50 -5.58
CA VAL A 111 -7.17 11.31 -5.01
C VAL A 111 -7.19 10.16 -6.00
N LEU A 112 -6.01 9.65 -6.34
CA LEU A 112 -5.80 8.45 -7.14
C LEU A 112 -5.43 7.27 -6.24
N SER A 113 -6.11 6.14 -6.42
CA SER A 113 -5.74 4.86 -5.83
C SER A 113 -5.84 3.75 -6.87
N ILE A 114 -4.99 2.73 -6.81
CA ILE A 114 -5.02 1.57 -7.71
C ILE A 114 -5.25 0.27 -6.93
N ASP A 115 -5.79 -0.74 -7.62
CA ASP A 115 -5.72 -2.11 -7.10
C ASP A 115 -4.27 -2.60 -7.24
N TRP A 116 -3.74 -3.25 -6.19
CA TRP A 116 -2.42 -3.85 -6.26
C TRP A 116 -2.36 -4.93 -7.34
N LEU A 117 -1.29 -4.95 -8.11
CA LEU A 117 -0.98 -6.08 -8.98
C LEU A 117 -0.55 -7.28 -8.15
N ALA A 118 -0.99 -8.46 -8.54
CA ALA A 118 -0.47 -9.74 -8.08
C ALA A 118 0.41 -10.37 -9.17
N GLN A 119 1.15 -11.41 -8.84
CA GLN A 119 2.01 -12.12 -9.81
C GLN A 119 1.21 -12.58 -11.04
N ALA A 120 -0.02 -13.08 -10.86
CA ALA A 120 -0.90 -13.51 -11.94
C ALA A 120 -1.23 -12.40 -12.96
N ASP A 121 -1.21 -11.13 -12.54
CA ASP A 121 -1.43 -9.98 -13.43
C ASP A 121 -0.22 -9.71 -14.33
N LEU A 122 0.97 -10.24 -13.99
CA LEU A 122 2.23 -10.07 -14.70
C LEU A 122 2.62 -11.29 -15.57
N GLY A 123 1.69 -12.22 -15.79
CA GLY A 123 1.87 -13.39 -16.65
C GLY A 123 2.87 -14.39 -16.06
N ASP A 124 4.00 -14.60 -16.74
CA ASP A 124 5.05 -15.56 -16.35
C ASP A 124 6.14 -14.95 -15.44
N ALA A 125 5.91 -13.78 -14.86
CA ALA A 125 6.83 -13.20 -13.89
C ALA A 125 6.99 -14.13 -12.67
N LEU A 126 8.20 -14.23 -12.13
CA LEU A 126 8.46 -15.04 -10.94
C LEU A 126 7.80 -14.44 -9.69
N ALA A 127 7.73 -13.12 -9.63
CA ALA A 127 7.11 -12.38 -8.53
C ALA A 127 6.70 -10.99 -9.02
N VAL A 128 5.86 -10.31 -8.23
CA VAL A 128 5.63 -8.87 -8.30
C VAL A 128 6.37 -8.19 -7.15
N ASP A 129 6.97 -7.03 -7.37
CA ASP A 129 7.55 -6.27 -6.27
C ASP A 129 7.08 -4.81 -6.23
N SER A 130 7.58 -4.04 -5.28
CA SER A 130 7.19 -2.65 -5.10
C SER A 130 7.59 -1.74 -6.26
N ASP A 131 8.63 -2.11 -7.02
CA ASP A 131 9.03 -1.38 -8.22
C ASP A 131 7.98 -1.53 -9.32
N ASP A 132 7.43 -2.74 -9.51
CA ASP A 132 6.37 -3.01 -10.49
C ASP A 132 5.09 -2.24 -10.17
N GLN A 133 4.74 -2.15 -8.88
CA GLN A 133 3.61 -1.35 -8.40
C GLN A 133 3.83 0.15 -8.67
N ALA A 134 5.05 0.64 -8.42
CA ALA A 134 5.42 2.03 -8.68
C ALA A 134 5.34 2.37 -10.18
N ASP A 135 5.82 1.46 -11.04
CA ASP A 135 5.74 1.60 -12.49
C ASP A 135 4.28 1.57 -12.98
N ALA A 136 3.43 0.74 -12.38
CA ALA A 136 1.99 0.72 -12.68
C ALA A 136 1.31 2.05 -12.33
N ILE A 137 1.60 2.61 -11.15
CA ILE A 137 1.08 3.93 -10.76
C ILE A 137 1.56 5.01 -11.73
N ALA A 138 2.85 5.01 -12.11
CA ALA A 138 3.38 5.96 -13.09
C ALA A 138 2.67 5.84 -14.44
N GLY A 139 2.42 4.62 -14.92
CA GLY A 139 1.68 4.39 -16.16
C GLY A 139 0.23 4.88 -16.09
N VAL A 140 -0.46 4.72 -14.94
CA VAL A 140 -1.80 5.29 -14.75
C VAL A 140 -1.77 6.82 -14.77
N LEU A 141 -0.76 7.45 -14.16
CA LEU A 141 -0.58 8.91 -14.25
C LEU A 141 -0.41 9.37 -15.70
N ASP A 142 0.31 8.60 -16.53
CA ASP A 142 0.49 8.92 -17.96
C ASP A 142 -0.84 8.86 -18.71
N VAL A 143 -1.65 7.82 -18.48
CA VAL A 143 -3.00 7.68 -19.05
C VAL A 143 -3.91 8.85 -18.64
N LEU A 144 -3.79 9.30 -17.40
CA LEU A 144 -4.58 10.42 -16.88
C LEU A 144 -4.02 11.80 -17.29
N GLY A 145 -2.90 11.87 -18.02
CA GLY A 145 -2.26 13.13 -18.40
C GLY A 145 -1.65 13.91 -17.24
N VAL A 146 -1.38 13.25 -16.11
CA VAL A 146 -0.82 13.86 -14.91
C VAL A 146 0.70 13.74 -14.94
N ARG A 147 1.39 14.84 -15.21
CA ARG A 147 2.86 14.84 -15.25
C ARG A 147 3.51 14.69 -13.88
N ARG A 148 2.89 15.23 -12.83
CA ARG A 148 3.45 15.25 -11.48
C ARG A 148 2.34 15.23 -10.44
N ALA A 149 2.45 14.34 -9.46
CA ALA A 149 1.56 14.31 -8.32
C ALA A 149 2.05 15.28 -7.24
N HIS A 150 1.12 15.99 -6.60
CA HIS A 150 1.39 16.88 -5.48
C HIS A 150 1.93 16.08 -4.29
N ALA A 151 1.34 14.92 -4.01
CA ALA A 151 1.81 14.05 -2.94
C ALA A 151 1.52 12.57 -3.23
N TYR A 152 2.29 11.72 -2.58
CA TYR A 152 2.02 10.30 -2.39
C TYR A 152 1.85 10.05 -0.89
N VAL A 153 0.71 9.55 -0.48
CA VAL A 153 0.42 9.12 0.90
C VAL A 153 0.27 7.61 0.93
N GLY A 154 1.20 6.95 1.56
CA GLY A 154 1.22 5.49 1.65
C GLY A 154 1.23 4.99 3.09
N ALA A 155 0.48 3.91 3.37
CA ALA A 155 0.50 3.24 4.65
C ALA A 155 0.92 1.76 4.50
N SER A 156 1.83 1.28 5.35
CA SER A 156 2.32 -0.10 5.32
C SER A 156 2.95 -0.45 3.95
N TYR A 157 2.43 -1.43 3.22
CA TYR A 157 2.90 -1.76 1.87
C TYR A 157 2.78 -0.55 0.92
N GLY A 158 1.72 0.27 1.05
CA GLY A 158 1.59 1.52 0.30
C GLY A 158 2.71 2.51 0.57
N ALA A 159 3.25 2.56 1.78
CA ALA A 159 4.44 3.38 2.09
C ALA A 159 5.71 2.84 1.42
N MET A 160 5.88 1.52 1.39
CA MET A 160 6.99 0.87 0.68
C MET A 160 6.94 1.17 -0.82
N VAL A 161 5.77 1.02 -1.45
CA VAL A 161 5.57 1.40 -2.86
C VAL A 161 5.77 2.90 -3.09
N GLY A 162 5.36 3.74 -2.13
CA GLY A 162 5.61 5.19 -2.17
C GLY A 162 7.11 5.53 -2.18
N LEU A 163 7.90 4.82 -1.40
CA LEU A 163 9.37 4.94 -1.42
C LEU A 163 9.96 4.48 -2.75
N ALA A 164 9.48 3.35 -3.30
CA ALA A 164 9.88 2.88 -4.62
C ALA A 164 9.52 3.89 -5.72
N PHE A 165 8.30 4.45 -5.67
CA PHE A 165 7.85 5.49 -6.60
C PHE A 165 8.72 6.75 -6.51
N ALA A 166 8.99 7.24 -5.31
CA ALA A 166 9.81 8.44 -5.09
C ALA A 166 11.27 8.26 -5.53
N ALA A 167 11.80 7.04 -5.44
CA ALA A 167 13.15 6.73 -5.90
C ALA A 167 13.23 6.57 -7.43
N ARG A 168 12.26 5.86 -8.05
CA ARG A 168 12.26 5.54 -9.48
C ARG A 168 11.73 6.67 -10.36
N HIS A 169 10.73 7.38 -9.85
CA HIS A 169 9.99 8.44 -10.57
C HIS A 169 10.11 9.80 -9.85
N ALA A 170 11.32 10.14 -9.39
CA ALA A 170 11.58 11.33 -8.56
C ALA A 170 11.03 12.64 -9.13
N HIS A 171 11.02 12.79 -10.47
CA HIS A 171 10.50 13.97 -11.15
C HIS A 171 8.95 14.02 -11.20
N ARG A 172 8.26 12.95 -10.79
CA ARG A 172 6.81 12.79 -10.83
C ARG A 172 6.13 13.07 -9.49
N LEU A 173 6.89 13.44 -8.44
CA LEU A 173 6.39 13.58 -7.09
C LEU A 173 6.98 14.81 -6.40
N ASP A 174 6.13 15.61 -5.71
CA ASP A 174 6.59 16.71 -4.87
C ASP A 174 6.84 16.26 -3.43
N ARG A 175 5.89 15.54 -2.85
CA ARG A 175 5.90 15.13 -1.44
C ARG A 175 5.60 13.65 -1.28
N LEU A 176 6.29 13.01 -0.32
CA LEU A 176 6.01 11.64 0.12
C LEU A 176 5.63 11.66 1.59
N VAL A 177 4.51 11.04 1.93
CA VAL A 177 4.15 10.68 3.31
C VAL A 177 4.13 9.17 3.43
N ALA A 178 5.09 8.60 4.14
CA ALA A 178 5.25 7.16 4.33
C ALA A 178 4.92 6.79 5.78
N ILE A 179 3.80 6.09 5.98
CA ILE A 179 3.26 5.73 7.29
C ILE A 179 3.51 4.24 7.54
N ALA A 180 4.19 3.89 8.62
CA ALA A 180 4.45 2.50 9.02
C ALA A 180 5.06 1.66 7.88
N GLY A 181 6.03 2.20 7.16
CA GLY A 181 6.76 1.53 6.09
C GLY A 181 8.20 2.01 5.99
N ALA A 182 9.14 1.10 5.76
CA ALA A 182 10.57 1.38 5.68
C ALA A 182 11.13 1.04 4.29
N HIS A 183 12.39 1.35 4.04
CA HIS A 183 13.07 1.12 2.77
C HIS A 183 13.36 -0.36 2.47
N ARG A 184 13.14 -1.23 3.42
CA ARG A 184 13.21 -2.70 3.31
C ARG A 184 12.30 -3.35 4.36
N ALA A 185 11.96 -4.61 4.14
CA ALA A 185 11.25 -5.38 5.15
C ALA A 185 12.19 -5.78 6.30
N HIS A 186 11.70 -5.68 7.54
CA HIS A 186 12.46 -6.11 8.72
C HIS A 186 12.60 -7.65 8.75
N PRO A 187 13.78 -8.23 9.04
CA PRO A 187 14.01 -9.69 8.96
C PRO A 187 13.04 -10.54 9.80
N LEU A 188 12.69 -10.09 11.01
CA LEU A 188 11.70 -10.80 11.84
C LEU A 188 10.32 -10.82 11.18
N SER A 189 9.92 -9.73 10.56
CA SER A 189 8.65 -9.63 9.83
C SER A 189 8.64 -10.53 8.58
N ILE A 190 9.78 -10.65 7.87
CA ILE A 190 9.96 -11.63 6.79
C ILE A 190 9.76 -13.05 7.32
N ALA A 191 10.38 -13.40 8.46
CA ALA A 191 10.24 -14.73 9.05
C ALA A 191 8.78 -15.07 9.39
N VAL A 192 8.05 -14.13 10.00
CA VAL A 192 6.63 -14.32 10.32
C VAL A 192 5.79 -14.47 9.04
N ARG A 193 5.99 -13.62 8.02
CA ARG A 193 5.27 -13.72 6.74
C ARG A 193 5.60 -15.02 5.99
N ASN A 194 6.84 -15.50 6.07
CA ASN A 194 7.21 -16.81 5.52
C ASN A 194 6.36 -17.93 6.16
N ILE A 195 6.24 -17.95 7.49
CA ILE A 195 5.40 -18.94 8.18
C ILE A 195 3.94 -18.80 7.74
N GLN A 196 3.41 -17.58 7.59
CA GLN A 196 2.04 -17.36 7.10
C GLN A 196 1.85 -17.94 5.69
N ARG A 197 2.79 -17.73 4.77
CA ARG A 197 2.73 -18.30 3.42
C ARG A 197 2.80 -19.84 3.44
N GLU A 198 3.66 -20.41 4.29
CA GLU A 198 3.76 -21.86 4.43
C GLU A 198 2.48 -22.48 5.02
N VAL A 199 1.82 -21.83 5.96
CA VAL A 199 0.51 -22.26 6.49
C VAL A 199 -0.53 -22.29 5.37
N VAL A 200 -0.61 -21.25 4.53
CA VAL A 200 -1.55 -21.24 3.39
C VAL A 200 -1.20 -22.33 2.37
N ARG A 201 0.07 -22.50 2.02
CA ARG A 201 0.51 -23.56 1.10
C ARG A 201 0.25 -24.96 1.65
N LEU A 202 0.45 -25.16 2.94
CA LEU A 202 0.15 -26.44 3.60
C LEU A 202 -1.35 -26.74 3.54
N ALA A 203 -2.20 -25.78 3.90
CA ALA A 203 -3.64 -25.93 3.85
C ALA A 203 -4.15 -26.19 2.42
N ALA A 204 -3.57 -25.50 1.41
CA ALA A 204 -3.89 -25.76 0.00
C ALA A 204 -3.61 -27.19 -0.43
N ARG A 205 -2.48 -27.80 0.00
CA ARG A 205 -2.18 -29.22 -0.27
C ARG A 205 -3.18 -30.19 0.33
N HIS A 206 -3.89 -29.78 1.38
CA HIS A 206 -4.93 -30.57 2.04
C HIS A 206 -6.36 -30.17 1.61
N GLY A 207 -6.50 -29.28 0.62
CA GLY A 207 -7.81 -28.88 0.07
C GLY A 207 -8.58 -27.87 0.93
N ASP A 208 -7.95 -27.25 1.93
CA ASP A 208 -8.60 -26.28 2.84
C ASP A 208 -7.87 -24.92 2.87
N VAL A 209 -7.82 -24.28 1.72
CA VAL A 209 -7.19 -22.96 1.55
C VAL A 209 -7.77 -21.91 2.49
N ALA A 210 -9.08 -21.96 2.76
CA ALA A 210 -9.75 -21.00 3.64
C ALA A 210 -9.24 -21.09 5.08
N ALA A 211 -9.04 -22.30 5.61
CA ALA A 211 -8.42 -22.49 6.92
C ALA A 211 -6.98 -21.95 6.95
N GLY A 212 -6.23 -22.12 5.85
CA GLY A 212 -4.90 -21.56 5.72
C GLY A 212 -4.87 -20.03 5.81
N LEU A 213 -5.75 -19.35 5.07
CA LEU A 213 -5.89 -17.89 5.12
C LEU A 213 -6.35 -17.39 6.51
N ASP A 214 -7.29 -18.11 7.13
CA ASP A 214 -7.74 -17.82 8.50
C ASP A 214 -6.56 -17.85 9.47
N LEU A 215 -5.80 -18.94 9.51
CA LEU A 215 -4.65 -19.10 10.42
C LEU A 215 -3.54 -18.09 10.13
N ALA A 216 -3.23 -17.86 8.85
CA ALA A 216 -2.26 -16.85 8.46
C ALA A 216 -2.65 -15.45 8.96
N ARG A 217 -3.94 -15.09 8.88
CA ARG A 217 -4.45 -13.81 9.41
C ARG A 217 -4.38 -13.75 10.95
N ARG A 218 -4.71 -14.83 11.65
CA ARG A 218 -4.56 -14.88 13.11
C ARG A 218 -3.11 -14.65 13.52
N LEU A 219 -2.16 -15.29 12.85
CA LEU A 219 -0.73 -15.07 13.08
C LEU A 219 -0.33 -13.62 12.77
N ALA A 220 -0.82 -13.03 11.67
CA ALA A 220 -0.58 -11.62 11.35
C ALA A 220 -1.05 -10.69 12.47
N MET A 221 -2.23 -10.93 13.02
CA MET A 221 -2.81 -10.09 14.09
C MET A 221 -1.92 -10.05 15.33
N THR A 222 -1.15 -11.11 15.64
CA THR A 222 -0.25 -11.11 16.80
C THR A 222 0.95 -10.15 16.63
N THR A 223 1.27 -9.74 15.42
CA THR A 223 2.33 -8.77 15.12
C THR A 223 1.78 -7.39 14.77
N TYR A 224 0.57 -7.31 14.21
CA TYR A 224 -0.06 -6.04 13.80
C TYR A 224 -0.58 -5.24 14.98
N ARG A 225 -0.97 -5.91 16.07
CA ARG A 225 -1.56 -5.27 17.25
C ARG A 225 -0.54 -5.09 18.37
N GLY A 226 -0.66 -3.98 19.08
CA GLY A 226 0.21 -3.69 20.22
C GLY A 226 -0.10 -4.60 21.42
N GLU A 227 0.91 -4.85 22.24
CA GLU A 227 0.77 -5.68 23.46
C GLU A 227 -0.28 -5.14 24.42
N ARG A 228 -0.39 -3.82 24.52
CA ARG A 228 -1.39 -3.14 25.35
C ARG A 228 -2.83 -3.46 24.90
N GLU A 229 -3.10 -3.49 23.58
CA GLU A 229 -4.42 -3.89 23.08
C GLU A 229 -4.73 -5.35 23.41
N PHE A 230 -3.74 -6.25 23.29
CA PHE A 230 -3.92 -7.65 23.70
C PHE A 230 -4.25 -7.79 25.18
N ALA A 231 -3.47 -7.12 26.05
CA ALA A 231 -3.69 -7.16 27.49
C ALA A 231 -5.09 -6.65 27.90
N GLU A 232 -5.56 -5.58 27.25
CA GLU A 232 -6.87 -5.00 27.53
C GLU A 232 -8.03 -5.86 27.00
N ARG A 233 -7.88 -6.50 25.82
CA ARG A 233 -8.96 -7.30 25.21
C ARG A 233 -9.06 -8.71 25.77
N CYS A 234 -7.97 -9.27 26.23
CA CYS A 234 -7.83 -10.67 26.56
C CYS A 234 -7.59 -10.85 28.07
N ALA A 235 -8.13 -9.95 28.88
CA ALA A 235 -8.02 -9.99 30.34
C ALA A 235 -8.94 -11.05 31.01
N ASP A 236 -9.86 -11.64 30.25
CA ASP A 236 -10.82 -12.61 30.77
C ASP A 236 -10.15 -13.92 31.21
N VAL A 237 -10.65 -14.49 32.28
CA VAL A 237 -10.22 -15.82 32.73
C VAL A 237 -10.64 -16.90 31.74
N PRO A 238 -9.83 -17.96 31.55
CA PRO A 238 -10.17 -19.08 30.69
C PRO A 238 -11.49 -19.75 31.11
N ARG A 239 -12.33 -20.13 30.14
CA ARG A 239 -13.59 -20.80 30.34
C ARG A 239 -13.48 -22.26 29.93
N HIS A 240 -13.98 -23.19 30.74
CA HIS A 240 -14.10 -24.60 30.37
C HIS A 240 -15.39 -24.81 29.56
N VAL A 241 -15.24 -25.22 28.29
CA VAL A 241 -16.35 -25.44 27.35
C VAL A 241 -16.03 -26.69 26.50
N ASP A 242 -16.99 -27.63 26.45
CA ASP A 242 -16.89 -28.84 25.62
C ASP A 242 -15.59 -29.63 25.83
N GLY A 243 -15.22 -29.85 27.12
CA GLY A 243 -14.05 -30.66 27.46
C GLY A 243 -12.69 -30.00 27.29
N ARG A 244 -12.62 -28.70 26.91
CA ARG A 244 -11.37 -27.95 26.82
C ARG A 244 -11.47 -26.55 27.39
N PHE A 245 -10.32 -25.97 27.77
CA PHE A 245 -10.25 -24.55 28.09
C PHE A 245 -10.27 -23.71 26.84
N ARG A 246 -11.02 -22.62 26.87
CA ARG A 246 -11.12 -21.58 25.86
C ARG A 246 -10.53 -20.28 26.40
N PHE A 247 -9.78 -19.59 25.59
CA PHE A 247 -9.13 -18.32 25.89
C PHE A 247 -9.77 -17.18 25.09
N ALA A 248 -9.78 -15.97 25.62
CA ALA A 248 -10.41 -14.81 24.98
C ALA A 248 -9.81 -14.51 23.60
N GLU A 249 -8.50 -14.71 23.44
CA GLU A 249 -7.75 -14.54 22.19
C GLU A 249 -8.31 -15.40 21.05
N GLU A 250 -8.75 -16.65 21.35
CA GLU A 250 -9.27 -17.55 20.32
C GLU A 250 -10.47 -16.96 19.60
N GLY A 251 -11.39 -16.33 20.32
CA GLY A 251 -12.59 -15.72 19.75
C GLY A 251 -12.26 -14.50 18.88
N TRP A 252 -11.43 -13.62 19.39
CA TRP A 252 -11.05 -12.40 18.68
C TRP A 252 -10.23 -12.69 17.43
N LEU A 253 -9.17 -13.49 17.56
CA LEU A 253 -8.33 -13.87 16.42
C LEU A 253 -9.12 -14.69 15.39
N GLY A 254 -9.99 -15.63 15.87
CA GLY A 254 -10.84 -16.42 15.00
C GLY A 254 -11.79 -15.58 14.17
N ALA A 255 -12.45 -14.58 14.79
CA ALA A 255 -13.31 -13.66 14.04
C ALA A 255 -12.54 -12.82 12.98
N ALA A 256 -11.30 -12.43 13.28
CA ALA A 256 -10.47 -11.71 12.33
C ALA A 256 -10.02 -12.60 11.16
N GLY A 257 -9.62 -13.85 11.45
CA GLY A 257 -9.21 -14.83 10.46
C GLY A 257 -10.34 -15.21 9.51
N ALA A 258 -11.51 -15.56 10.07
CA ALA A 258 -12.68 -15.94 9.28
C ALA A 258 -13.13 -14.84 8.30
N ARG A 259 -13.20 -13.57 8.76
CA ARG A 259 -13.52 -12.45 7.87
C ARG A 259 -12.49 -12.24 6.75
N PHE A 260 -11.22 -12.46 7.03
CA PHE A 260 -10.16 -12.35 6.03
C PHE A 260 -10.28 -13.46 4.98
N ALA A 261 -10.44 -14.71 5.40
CA ALA A 261 -10.57 -15.87 4.52
C ALA A 261 -11.78 -15.80 3.56
N GLN A 262 -12.85 -15.07 3.96
CA GLN A 262 -14.03 -14.86 3.11
C GLN A 262 -13.82 -13.82 2.00
N ARG A 263 -12.83 -12.94 2.14
CA ARG A 263 -12.67 -11.76 1.28
C ARG A 263 -11.40 -11.76 0.45
N PHE A 264 -10.39 -12.52 0.88
CA PHE A 264 -9.06 -12.45 0.30
C PHE A 264 -8.74 -13.72 -0.49
N ASP A 265 -8.26 -13.55 -1.70
CA ASP A 265 -7.79 -14.64 -2.54
C ASP A 265 -6.40 -15.13 -2.07
N ALA A 266 -6.19 -16.44 -2.10
CA ALA A 266 -4.97 -17.05 -1.57
C ALA A 266 -3.74 -16.78 -2.43
N ASP A 267 -3.86 -16.85 -3.76
CA ASP A 267 -2.74 -16.60 -4.66
C ASP A 267 -2.33 -15.13 -4.59
N ARG A 268 -3.33 -14.24 -4.47
CA ARG A 268 -3.09 -12.83 -4.23
C ARG A 268 -2.41 -12.58 -2.88
N PHE A 269 -2.82 -13.29 -1.81
CA PHE A 269 -2.16 -13.20 -0.51
C PHE A 269 -0.70 -13.64 -0.59
N LEU A 270 -0.43 -14.79 -1.19
CA LEU A 270 0.93 -15.32 -1.33
C LEU A 270 1.82 -14.35 -2.10
N SER A 271 1.32 -13.85 -3.24
CA SER A 271 2.02 -12.91 -4.10
C SER A 271 2.33 -11.58 -3.41
N LEU A 272 1.34 -10.92 -2.83
CA LEU A 272 1.53 -9.63 -2.19
C LEU A 272 2.33 -9.72 -0.87
N SER A 273 2.19 -10.83 -0.14
CA SER A 273 3.02 -11.11 1.05
C SER A 273 4.49 -11.26 0.67
N GLU A 274 4.80 -11.92 -0.46
CA GLU A 274 6.16 -12.04 -0.99
C GLU A 274 6.69 -10.70 -1.50
N SER A 275 5.84 -9.92 -2.16
CA SER A 275 6.18 -8.57 -2.65
C SER A 275 6.66 -7.63 -1.54
N ILE A 276 6.05 -7.71 -0.34
CA ILE A 276 6.55 -6.97 0.84
C ILE A 276 7.99 -7.38 1.17
N ASP A 277 8.29 -8.68 1.12
CA ASP A 277 9.60 -9.22 1.50
C ASP A 277 10.68 -8.90 0.46
N LEU A 278 10.30 -8.75 -0.82
CA LEU A 278 11.18 -8.37 -1.92
C LEU A 278 11.48 -6.87 -1.94
N HIS A 279 10.70 -6.05 -1.22
CA HIS A 279 10.88 -4.61 -1.20
C HIS A 279 12.27 -4.20 -0.71
N ALA A 280 13.00 -3.47 -1.55
CA ALA A 280 14.30 -2.89 -1.22
C ALA A 280 14.53 -1.63 -2.05
N VAL A 281 14.62 -0.49 -1.37
CA VAL A 281 14.89 0.82 -1.99
C VAL A 281 16.16 1.41 -1.38
N ALA A 282 17.01 2.00 -2.20
CA ALA A 282 18.11 2.83 -1.72
C ALA A 282 17.54 4.17 -1.23
N PRO A 283 17.59 4.48 0.06
CA PRO A 283 17.00 5.71 0.60
C PRO A 283 17.58 6.97 -0.02
N GLU A 284 18.82 6.93 -0.46
CA GLU A 284 19.55 8.04 -1.08
C GLU A 284 18.94 8.47 -2.43
N ALA A 285 18.16 7.56 -3.07
CA ALA A 285 17.46 7.86 -4.32
C ALA A 285 16.14 8.64 -4.11
N VAL A 286 15.60 8.67 -2.89
CA VAL A 286 14.37 9.40 -2.56
C VAL A 286 14.67 10.90 -2.51
N ARG A 287 14.11 11.68 -3.44
CA ARG A 287 14.36 13.11 -3.61
C ARG A 287 13.17 14.00 -3.26
N ALA A 288 11.97 13.44 -3.17
CA ALA A 288 10.77 14.17 -2.77
C ALA A 288 10.90 14.65 -1.32
N SER A 289 10.26 15.78 -0.98
CA SER A 289 10.09 16.17 0.44
C SER A 289 9.38 15.04 1.17
N THR A 290 9.99 14.50 2.22
CA THR A 290 9.55 13.23 2.82
C THR A 290 9.14 13.41 4.27
N THR A 291 7.92 12.99 4.60
CA THR A 291 7.42 12.83 5.96
C THR A 291 7.29 11.34 6.27
N LEU A 292 7.99 10.88 7.28
CA LEU A 292 7.91 9.52 7.80
C LEU A 292 7.04 9.52 9.05
N VAL A 293 6.11 8.57 9.17
CA VAL A 293 5.30 8.40 10.38
C VAL A 293 5.53 7.00 10.93
N GLY A 294 6.16 6.94 12.11
CA GLY A 294 6.38 5.73 12.87
C GLY A 294 5.35 5.58 13.99
N ILE A 295 5.09 4.35 14.39
CA ILE A 295 4.24 4.03 15.54
C ILE A 295 5.13 3.38 16.60
N ALA A 296 5.12 3.93 17.83
CA ALA A 296 6.01 3.48 18.90
C ALA A 296 5.85 1.99 19.25
N SER A 297 4.62 1.47 19.14
CA SER A 297 4.28 0.08 19.44
C SER A 297 4.28 -0.85 18.21
N ASP A 298 4.72 -0.38 17.02
CA ASP A 298 4.76 -1.18 15.80
C ASP A 298 5.87 -2.24 15.86
N ARG A 299 5.48 -3.51 15.77
CA ARG A 299 6.38 -4.66 15.77
C ARG A 299 6.69 -5.18 14.36
N VAL A 300 5.97 -4.68 13.34
CA VAL A 300 6.17 -5.04 11.93
C VAL A 300 7.24 -4.15 11.31
N VAL A 301 7.19 -2.85 11.63
CA VAL A 301 8.15 -1.84 11.15
C VAL A 301 8.74 -1.12 12.36
N PRO A 302 9.84 -1.63 12.93
CA PRO A 302 10.49 -1.02 14.09
C PRO A 302 10.94 0.42 13.81
N LEU A 303 10.86 1.29 14.82
CA LEU A 303 11.33 2.68 14.72
C LEU A 303 12.78 2.81 14.28
N ALA A 304 13.64 1.84 14.66
CA ALA A 304 15.03 1.82 14.25
C ALA A 304 15.20 1.82 12.71
N ASP A 305 14.33 1.09 11.98
CA ASP A 305 14.36 1.03 10.52
C ASP A 305 13.92 2.38 9.91
N LEU A 306 12.98 3.08 10.54
CA LEU A 306 12.55 4.42 10.13
C LEU A 306 13.62 5.48 10.44
N CYS A 307 14.29 5.38 11.58
CA CYS A 307 15.44 6.24 11.90
C CYS A 307 16.61 6.02 10.91
N GLU A 308 16.87 4.78 10.50
CA GLU A 308 17.85 4.50 9.45
C GLU A 308 17.42 5.13 8.12
N LEU A 309 16.17 4.92 7.71
CA LEU A 309 15.61 5.51 6.49
C LEU A 309 15.72 7.04 6.51
N GLN A 310 15.32 7.70 7.62
CA GLN A 310 15.41 9.15 7.76
C GLN A 310 16.84 9.66 7.56
N ARG A 311 17.82 9.04 8.21
CA ARG A 311 19.22 9.46 8.12
C ARG A 311 19.82 9.28 6.73
N ARG A 312 19.31 8.32 5.95
CA ARG A 312 19.82 7.94 4.63
C ARG A 312 19.04 8.56 3.48
N CYS A 313 17.89 9.15 3.71
CA CYS A 313 17.11 9.79 2.65
C CYS A 313 17.94 10.81 1.88
N GLY A 314 17.81 10.83 0.56
CA GLY A 314 18.50 11.75 -0.34
C GLY A 314 17.96 13.19 -0.31
N SER A 315 16.88 13.41 0.44
CA SER A 315 16.28 14.72 0.78
C SER A 315 16.14 14.84 2.29
N ALA A 316 15.87 16.04 2.78
CA ALA A 316 15.51 16.22 4.20
C ALA A 316 14.19 15.44 4.47
N ALA A 317 14.24 14.51 5.43
CA ALA A 317 13.09 13.72 5.85
C ALA A 317 12.74 14.05 7.31
N ALA A 318 11.47 14.41 7.56
CA ALA A 318 10.94 14.52 8.91
C ALA A 318 10.44 13.16 9.40
N LEU A 319 10.74 12.80 10.64
CA LEU A 319 10.18 11.58 11.27
C LEU A 319 9.31 12.00 12.45
N HIS A 320 8.02 11.67 12.35
CA HIS A 320 7.04 11.80 13.42
C HIS A 320 6.75 10.43 14.02
N VAL A 321 6.64 10.38 15.36
CA VAL A 321 6.33 9.14 16.07
C VAL A 321 5.05 9.34 16.83
N ILE A 322 4.04 8.49 16.55
CA ILE A 322 2.78 8.47 17.30
C ILE A 322 2.78 7.36 18.34
N ASP A 323 2.18 7.62 19.50
CA ASP A 323 1.87 6.58 20.48
C ASP A 323 0.47 6.01 20.22
N SER A 324 0.38 4.70 20.11
CA SER A 324 -0.88 4.00 19.91
C SER A 324 -0.81 2.58 20.47
N ARG A 325 -1.90 2.13 21.10
CA ARG A 325 -2.06 0.73 21.52
C ARG A 325 -2.31 -0.23 20.36
N TYR A 326 -2.60 0.30 19.17
CA TYR A 326 -3.02 -0.50 18.01
C TYR A 326 -1.85 -1.03 17.18
N GLY A 327 -0.59 -0.73 17.54
CA GLY A 327 0.57 -1.22 16.83
C GLY A 327 0.58 -0.78 15.36
N HIS A 328 0.92 -1.69 14.47
CA HIS A 328 1.01 -1.43 13.02
C HIS A 328 -0.30 -0.88 12.42
N ASP A 329 -1.46 -1.32 12.95
CA ASP A 329 -2.77 -0.87 12.45
C ASP A 329 -3.18 0.54 12.93
N ALA A 330 -2.31 1.28 13.63
CA ALA A 330 -2.59 2.64 14.12
C ALA A 330 -3.02 3.58 12.99
N PHE A 331 -2.50 3.43 11.77
CA PHE A 331 -2.91 4.27 10.63
C PHE A 331 -4.40 4.12 10.28
N LEU A 332 -5.05 3.01 10.68
CA LEU A 332 -6.49 2.77 10.52
C LEU A 332 -7.30 3.13 11.78
N LYS A 333 -6.64 3.28 12.93
CA LYS A 333 -7.28 3.36 14.24
C LYS A 333 -7.08 4.69 14.97
N GLU A 334 -6.15 5.50 14.49
CA GLU A 334 -5.81 6.80 15.06
C GLU A 334 -6.05 7.95 14.06
N PRO A 335 -7.30 8.10 13.54
CA PRO A 335 -7.56 9.07 12.48
C PRO A 335 -7.25 10.52 12.89
N ALA A 336 -7.39 10.87 14.17
CA ALA A 336 -7.08 12.20 14.66
C ALA A 336 -5.58 12.50 14.58
N GLN A 337 -4.71 11.58 15.06
CA GLN A 337 -3.26 11.77 15.03
C GLN A 337 -2.73 11.73 13.59
N ILE A 338 -3.17 10.74 12.80
CA ILE A 338 -2.79 10.61 11.39
C ILE A 338 -3.29 11.82 10.58
N GLY A 339 -4.53 12.24 10.82
CA GLY A 339 -5.12 13.39 10.12
C GLY A 339 -4.38 14.70 10.37
N ALA A 340 -3.95 14.96 11.60
CA ALA A 340 -3.17 16.15 11.94
C ALA A 340 -1.82 16.18 11.20
N LEU A 341 -1.09 15.02 11.18
CA LEU A 341 0.18 14.90 10.46
C LEU A 341 0.01 15.05 8.94
N LEU A 342 -1.07 14.49 8.38
CA LEU A 342 -1.36 14.62 6.95
C LEU A 342 -1.70 16.07 6.58
N HIS A 343 -2.46 16.78 7.42
CA HIS A 343 -2.77 18.17 7.21
C HIS A 343 -1.48 19.02 7.13
N GLU A 344 -0.57 18.85 8.07
CA GLU A 344 0.74 19.52 8.07
C GLU A 344 1.58 19.14 6.84
N ALA A 345 1.68 17.85 6.51
CA ALA A 345 2.55 17.37 5.44
C ALA A 345 2.04 17.70 4.02
N LEU A 346 0.74 17.93 3.84
CA LEU A 346 0.10 18.24 2.56
C LEU A 346 -0.12 19.73 2.30
N GLU A 347 0.13 20.59 3.28
CA GLU A 347 0.13 22.04 3.08
C GLU A 347 1.23 22.48 2.10
N PRO A 348 1.04 23.61 1.39
CA PRO A 348 1.98 24.11 0.37
C PRO A 348 3.40 24.35 0.85
#